data_3a5fdb61d06065351ce90608ea1b4473
#
_entry.id   3a5fdb61d06065351ce90608ea1b4473
#
_cell.length_a   1.000
_cell.length_b   1.000
_cell.length_c   1.000
_cell.angle_alpha   90.00
_cell.angle_beta   90.00
_cell.angle_gamma   90.00
#
_symmetry.space_group_name_H-M   'P 1'
#
loop_
_entity.id
_entity.type
_entity.pdbx_description
1 polymer ?
#
loop_
_entity_poly.entity_id
_entity_poly.type
_entity_poly.pdbx_seq_one_letter_code
_entity_poly.pdbx_strand_id
1 'polypeptide(L)'
;RLFSPKYCVHAVFNIDEDFNAHQSGGRIISLDDENILLTIGDYRSRHLSQNLDSLFGKIIKINTKTSQHKIVTAGNRNAQGLYFDKENKFLIQTEHGPFGGDEINLIDIEKIYNDEIQNYGWPISSVGEHYPSVVKHNPNIYKKYPLYKSHINYGFIEPIKSFTPSIGISEIIKIGK
;
A
#
# COMPACT_ATOMS: atom_id res chain seq x y z
N ARG A 1 16.11 12.35 11.22
CA ARG A 1 16.80 11.13 10.75
C ARG A 1 15.76 10.01 10.69
N LEU A 2 14.91 10.01 9.65
CA LEU A 2 13.84 9.02 9.45
C LEU A 2 14.37 7.60 9.14
N PHE A 3 15.59 7.48 8.66
CA PHE A 3 16.18 6.20 8.26
C PHE A 3 17.62 6.08 8.77
N SER A 4 17.77 5.74 10.06
CA SER A 4 19.04 5.18 10.52
C SER A 4 18.99 3.67 10.30
N PRO A 5 20.03 3.03 9.72
CA PRO A 5 20.07 1.57 9.55
C PRO A 5 19.80 0.78 10.84
N LYS A 6 20.12 1.35 11.99
CA LYS A 6 19.82 0.77 13.31
C LYS A 6 18.33 0.73 13.63
N TYR A 7 17.54 1.70 13.15
CA TYR A 7 16.09 1.71 13.37
C TYR A 7 15.34 0.73 12.47
N CYS A 8 15.77 0.57 11.21
CA CYS A 8 15.19 -0.42 10.32
C CYS A 8 15.36 -1.85 10.86
N VAL A 9 16.51 -2.17 11.44
CA VAL A 9 16.80 -3.51 11.93
C VAL A 9 15.97 -3.86 13.17
N HIS A 10 15.78 -2.94 14.11
CA HIS A 10 15.03 -3.23 15.34
C HIS A 10 13.51 -3.20 15.19
N ALA A 11 12.96 -2.35 14.32
CA ALA A 11 11.53 -2.33 14.05
C ALA A 11 11.04 -3.60 13.34
N VAL A 12 11.94 -4.30 12.68
CA VAL A 12 11.67 -5.43 11.81
C VAL A 12 11.69 -6.77 12.54
N PHE A 13 12.52 -6.93 13.57
CA PHE A 13 12.72 -8.20 14.26
C PHE A 13 11.65 -8.56 15.31
N ASN A 14 10.71 -7.68 15.60
CA ASN A 14 9.61 -7.92 16.55
C ASN A 14 8.28 -8.26 15.87
N ILE A 15 8.30 -8.86 14.68
CA ILE A 15 7.10 -9.18 13.91
C ILE A 15 6.88 -10.69 13.99
N ASP A 16 5.69 -11.11 14.42
CA ASP A 16 5.27 -12.52 14.55
C ASP A 16 5.15 -13.29 13.21
N GLU A 17 5.35 -12.64 12.07
CA GLU A 17 5.38 -13.24 10.74
C GLU A 17 6.77 -13.11 10.15
N ASP A 18 7.17 -14.07 9.31
CA ASP A 18 8.46 -14.08 8.63
C ASP A 18 8.69 -12.77 7.85
N PHE A 19 9.46 -11.87 8.44
CA PHE A 19 9.89 -10.66 7.75
C PHE A 19 10.84 -11.03 6.63
N ASN A 20 10.58 -10.48 5.48
CA ASN A 20 11.61 -10.42 4.44
C ASN A 20 11.51 -9.09 3.68
N ALA A 21 12.60 -8.73 3.00
CA ALA A 21 12.73 -7.47 2.28
C ALA A 21 11.82 -7.35 1.03
N HIS A 22 10.95 -8.32 0.79
CA HIS A 22 9.98 -8.27 -0.31
C HIS A 22 8.78 -7.39 0.09
N GLN A 23 8.08 -6.86 -0.93
CA GLN A 23 6.89 -6.04 -0.73
C GLN A 23 7.20 -4.76 0.05
N SER A 24 8.26 -4.07 -0.37
CA SER A 24 8.76 -2.89 0.34
C SER A 24 8.08 -1.57 -0.07
N GLY A 25 7.36 -1.52 -1.20
CA GLY A 25 6.93 -0.26 -1.78
C GLY A 25 8.14 0.56 -2.25
N GLY A 26 8.29 1.79 -1.72
CA GLY A 26 9.48 2.61 -1.90
C GLY A 26 9.35 3.70 -2.98
N ARG A 27 8.14 3.94 -3.51
CA ARG A 27 7.91 5.04 -4.44
C ARG A 27 7.82 6.37 -3.69
N ILE A 28 8.52 7.38 -4.22
CA ILE A 28 8.50 8.76 -3.70
C ILE A 28 8.07 9.69 -4.82
N ILE A 29 7.14 10.59 -4.52
CA ILE A 29 6.75 11.69 -5.41
C ILE A 29 6.58 12.99 -4.63
N SER A 30 6.72 14.14 -5.31
CA SER A 30 6.36 15.44 -4.76
C SER A 30 4.84 15.61 -4.80
N LEU A 31 4.23 15.91 -3.67
CA LEU A 31 2.83 16.33 -3.58
C LEU A 31 2.70 17.82 -3.84
N ASP A 32 3.46 18.62 -3.10
CA ASP A 32 3.57 20.07 -3.22
C ASP A 32 4.99 20.55 -2.84
N ASP A 33 5.18 21.86 -2.63
CA ASP A 33 6.50 22.46 -2.37
C ASP A 33 7.11 22.03 -1.03
N GLU A 34 6.30 21.56 -0.09
CA GLU A 34 6.75 21.19 1.25
C GLU A 34 6.55 19.71 1.58
N ASN A 35 5.73 19.00 0.80
CA ASN A 35 5.33 17.65 1.12
C ASN A 35 5.66 16.67 0.00
N ILE A 36 6.11 15.48 0.40
CA ILE A 36 6.28 14.32 -0.45
C ILE A 36 5.35 13.19 0.00
N LEU A 37 5.02 12.29 -0.91
CA LEU A 37 4.37 11.03 -0.61
C LEU A 37 5.39 9.90 -0.75
N LEU A 38 5.36 8.96 0.20
CA LEU A 38 6.18 7.75 0.22
C LEU A 38 5.28 6.53 0.40
N THR A 39 5.42 5.54 -0.49
CA THR A 39 4.78 4.25 -0.31
C THR A 39 5.65 3.33 0.54
N ILE A 40 5.02 2.63 1.47
CA ILE A 40 5.66 1.64 2.34
C ILE A 40 4.85 0.35 2.22
N GLY A 41 5.48 -0.72 1.77
CA GLY A 41 4.84 -2.01 1.64
C GLY A 41 4.61 -2.72 2.97
N ASP A 42 3.95 -3.86 2.93
CA ASP A 42 3.62 -4.63 4.13
C ASP A 42 4.77 -5.53 4.64
N TYR A 43 5.85 -5.67 3.86
CA TYR A 43 7.02 -6.52 4.16
C TYR A 43 6.63 -7.94 4.58
N ARG A 44 5.52 -8.47 4.02
CA ARG A 44 4.85 -9.72 4.38
C ARG A 44 4.23 -9.75 5.79
N SER A 45 4.27 -8.65 6.51
CA SER A 45 3.59 -8.46 7.80
C SER A 45 2.18 -7.90 7.59
N ARG A 46 1.39 -8.64 6.79
CA ARG A 46 0.09 -8.20 6.27
C ARG A 46 -0.88 -7.68 7.34
N HIS A 47 -0.83 -8.22 8.57
CA HIS A 47 -1.67 -7.76 9.67
C HIS A 47 -1.43 -6.29 10.05
N LEU A 48 -0.24 -5.76 9.74
CA LEU A 48 0.10 -4.36 10.03
C LEU A 48 -0.51 -3.38 9.03
N SER A 49 -0.96 -3.85 7.85
CA SER A 49 -1.55 -2.97 6.84
C SER A 49 -2.84 -2.28 7.31
N GLN A 50 -3.59 -2.91 8.23
CA GLN A 50 -4.78 -2.32 8.85
C GLN A 50 -4.49 -1.64 10.20
N ASN A 51 -3.32 -1.83 10.79
CA ASN A 51 -2.95 -1.18 12.05
C ASN A 51 -2.42 0.24 11.79
N LEU A 52 -3.10 1.26 12.31
CA LEU A 52 -2.72 2.67 12.11
C LEU A 52 -1.53 3.11 12.99
N ASP A 53 -1.11 2.32 13.96
CA ASP A 53 0.11 2.55 14.74
C ASP A 53 1.37 2.06 13.99
N SER A 54 1.20 1.42 12.83
CA SER A 54 2.28 0.91 11.98
C SER A 54 2.33 1.65 10.66
N LEU A 55 3.53 1.88 10.15
CA LEU A 55 3.74 2.43 8.79
C LEU A 55 3.73 1.36 7.69
N PHE A 56 3.66 0.07 8.03
CA PHE A 56 3.65 -1.00 7.03
C PHE A 56 2.30 -1.08 6.31
N GLY A 57 2.35 -1.21 4.99
CA GLY A 57 1.16 -1.23 4.13
C GLY A 57 0.45 0.12 4.07
N LYS A 58 1.23 1.20 3.98
CA LYS A 58 0.75 2.59 3.99
C LYS A 58 1.34 3.42 2.86
N ILE A 59 0.66 4.49 2.53
CA ILE A 59 1.28 5.67 1.91
C ILE A 59 1.27 6.77 2.98
N ILE A 60 2.40 7.44 3.12
CA ILE A 60 2.56 8.53 4.08
C ILE A 60 2.89 9.84 3.38
N LYS A 61 2.34 10.92 3.91
CA LYS A 61 2.73 12.30 3.59
C LYS A 61 3.83 12.73 4.56
N ILE A 62 4.93 13.24 4.05
CA ILE A 62 6.06 13.71 4.84
C ILE A 62 6.31 15.18 4.52
N ASN A 63 6.32 16.02 5.54
CA ASN A 63 6.77 17.40 5.38
C ASN A 63 8.30 17.45 5.35
N THR A 64 8.87 17.95 4.27
CA THR A 64 10.33 17.95 4.01
C THR A 64 11.11 18.90 4.91
N LYS A 65 10.46 19.93 5.46
CA LYS A 65 11.09 20.92 6.35
C LYS A 65 11.09 20.46 7.81
N THR A 66 9.97 19.88 8.27
CA THR A 66 9.79 19.50 9.68
C THR A 66 10.06 18.03 9.95
N SER A 67 10.14 17.19 8.91
CA SER A 67 10.22 15.73 8.98
C SER A 67 9.00 15.07 9.65
N GLN A 68 7.94 15.81 9.90
CA GLN A 68 6.68 15.24 10.38
C GLN A 68 6.02 14.42 9.28
N HIS A 69 5.39 13.33 9.67
CA HIS A 69 4.68 12.48 8.73
C HIS A 69 3.26 12.15 9.20
N LYS A 70 2.39 11.86 8.24
CA LYS A 70 1.01 11.42 8.46
C LYS A 70 0.68 10.28 7.52
N ILE A 71 -0.10 9.31 7.98
CA ILE A 71 -0.66 8.25 7.15
C ILE A 71 -1.76 8.87 6.29
N VAL A 72 -1.71 8.66 4.98
CA VAL A 72 -2.75 9.09 4.04
C VAL A 72 -3.52 7.93 3.43
N THR A 73 -2.90 6.74 3.36
CA THR A 73 -3.62 5.51 2.99
C THR A 73 -3.28 4.36 3.94
N ALA A 74 -4.20 3.40 4.07
CA ALA A 74 -4.01 2.15 4.78
C ALA A 74 -4.50 0.97 3.92
N GLY A 75 -4.17 -0.25 4.33
CA GLY A 75 -4.62 -1.43 3.60
C GLY A 75 -3.94 -1.61 2.25
N ASN A 76 -2.69 -1.16 2.13
CA ASN A 76 -1.83 -1.42 0.97
C ASN A 76 -0.97 -2.67 1.23
N ARG A 77 -0.63 -3.38 0.16
CA ARG A 77 0.27 -4.54 0.21
C ARG A 77 1.68 -4.18 -0.27
N ASN A 78 1.81 -3.76 -1.51
CA ASN A 78 3.08 -3.43 -2.14
C ASN A 78 2.88 -2.39 -3.25
N ALA A 79 2.62 -1.17 -2.84
CA ALA A 79 2.43 -0.03 -3.73
C ALA A 79 3.76 0.39 -4.34
N GLN A 80 3.96 0.15 -5.65
CA GLN A 80 5.24 0.39 -6.33
C GLN A 80 5.21 1.56 -7.30
N GLY A 81 4.06 2.00 -7.75
CA GLY A 81 3.91 3.17 -8.61
C GLY A 81 3.04 4.24 -7.98
N LEU A 82 3.44 5.48 -8.16
CA LEU A 82 2.63 6.68 -7.87
C LEU A 82 2.77 7.65 -9.01
N TYR A 83 1.66 8.17 -9.49
CA TYR A 83 1.61 9.24 -10.46
C TYR A 83 0.62 10.31 -10.03
N PHE A 84 1.09 11.53 -9.88
CA PHE A 84 0.26 12.70 -9.57
C PHE A 84 0.13 13.62 -10.77
N ASP A 85 -1.08 13.70 -11.34
CA ASP A 85 -1.42 14.73 -12.33
C ASP A 85 -1.90 15.98 -11.62
N LYS A 86 -0.98 16.96 -11.48
CA LYS A 86 -1.28 18.23 -10.79
C LYS A 86 -2.31 19.09 -11.53
N GLU A 87 -2.35 19.00 -12.85
CA GLU A 87 -3.29 19.77 -13.68
C GLU A 87 -4.73 19.25 -13.51
N ASN A 88 -4.89 17.96 -13.58
CA ASN A 88 -6.19 17.30 -13.49
C ASN A 88 -6.56 16.87 -12.06
N LYS A 89 -5.69 17.11 -11.09
CA LYS A 89 -5.88 16.86 -9.65
C LYS A 89 -6.27 15.41 -9.32
N PHE A 90 -5.59 14.44 -9.92
CA PHE A 90 -5.75 13.05 -9.55
C PHE A 90 -4.41 12.38 -9.23
N LEU A 91 -4.43 11.50 -8.27
CA LEU A 91 -3.30 10.67 -7.86
C LEU A 91 -3.65 9.20 -8.09
N ILE A 92 -2.81 8.51 -8.85
CA ILE A 92 -2.94 7.08 -9.14
C ILE A 92 -1.81 6.32 -8.43
N GLN A 93 -2.17 5.19 -7.85
CA GLN A 93 -1.26 4.22 -7.26
C GLN A 93 -1.38 2.90 -8.01
N THR A 94 -0.26 2.24 -8.27
CA THR A 94 -0.22 0.86 -8.73
C THR A 94 0.25 -0.05 -7.62
N GLU A 95 -0.38 -1.21 -7.47
CA GLU A 95 -0.13 -2.13 -6.39
C GLU A 95 0.04 -3.57 -6.86
N HIS A 96 1.13 -4.20 -6.43
CA HIS A 96 1.26 -5.64 -6.52
C HIS A 96 0.34 -6.31 -5.51
N GLY A 97 -0.72 -6.92 -6.00
CA GLY A 97 -1.61 -7.74 -5.21
C GLY A 97 -1.04 -9.11 -4.84
N PRO A 98 -1.83 -9.95 -4.18
CA PRO A 98 -1.51 -11.36 -4.03
C PRO A 98 -1.69 -12.11 -5.37
N PHE A 99 -1.75 -13.41 -5.35
CA PHE A 99 -1.84 -14.22 -6.56
C PHE A 99 -3.03 -13.81 -7.44
N GLY A 100 -2.75 -13.21 -8.61
CA GLY A 100 -3.76 -12.76 -9.57
C GLY A 100 -4.48 -11.46 -9.21
N GLY A 101 -3.92 -10.56 -8.42
CA GLY A 101 -4.64 -9.40 -7.91
C GLY A 101 -3.89 -8.07 -7.95
N ASP A 102 -3.16 -7.78 -9.04
CA ASP A 102 -2.58 -6.44 -9.21
C ASP A 102 -3.67 -5.40 -9.44
N GLU A 103 -3.47 -4.17 -8.94
CA GLU A 103 -4.48 -3.13 -8.90
C GLU A 103 -3.93 -1.77 -9.34
N ILE A 104 -4.83 -0.96 -9.92
CA ILE A 104 -4.64 0.48 -10.05
C ILE A 104 -5.70 1.15 -9.16
N ASN A 105 -5.25 1.96 -8.24
CA ASN A 105 -6.07 2.65 -7.27
C ASN A 105 -6.05 4.16 -7.51
N LEU A 106 -7.21 4.80 -7.38
CA LEU A 106 -7.33 6.25 -7.36
C LEU A 106 -7.27 6.73 -5.90
N ILE A 107 -6.42 7.71 -5.64
CA ILE A 107 -6.30 8.35 -4.33
C ILE A 107 -6.89 9.75 -4.43
N ASP A 108 -7.85 10.06 -3.58
CA ASP A 108 -8.48 11.35 -3.49
C ASP A 108 -7.53 12.36 -2.82
N ILE A 109 -7.16 13.37 -3.58
CA ILE A 109 -6.23 14.43 -3.15
C ILE A 109 -6.83 15.30 -2.05
N GLU A 110 -8.12 15.60 -2.11
CA GLU A 110 -8.78 16.44 -1.11
C GLU A 110 -8.75 15.76 0.26
N LYS A 111 -8.93 14.44 0.30
CA LYS A 111 -8.79 13.66 1.53
C LYS A 111 -7.37 13.71 2.11
N ILE A 112 -6.34 13.73 1.26
CA ILE A 112 -4.95 13.89 1.72
C ILE A 112 -4.76 15.24 2.42
N TYR A 113 -5.32 16.32 1.86
CA TYR A 113 -5.19 17.65 2.46
C TYR A 113 -6.05 17.81 3.73
N ASN A 114 -7.15 17.08 3.83
CA ASN A 114 -8.02 17.05 5.01
C ASN A 114 -7.53 16.06 6.09
N ASP A 115 -6.37 15.40 5.88
CA ASP A 115 -5.81 14.37 6.76
C ASP A 115 -6.75 13.16 6.98
N GLU A 116 -7.60 12.85 5.99
CA GLU A 116 -8.48 11.69 6.00
C GLU A 116 -7.74 10.46 5.45
N ILE A 117 -7.76 9.35 6.19
CA ILE A 117 -7.12 8.09 5.78
C ILE A 117 -8.03 7.32 4.83
N GLN A 118 -7.51 6.97 3.67
CA GLN A 118 -8.19 6.18 2.65
C GLN A 118 -7.75 4.71 2.75
N ASN A 119 -8.70 3.76 2.87
CA ASN A 119 -8.38 2.36 3.12
C ASN A 119 -8.69 1.49 1.89
N TYR A 120 -7.67 0.77 1.39
CA TYR A 120 -7.72 -0.09 0.20
C TYR A 120 -7.90 -1.58 0.53
N GLY A 121 -8.10 -1.94 1.79
CA GLY A 121 -8.66 -3.20 2.23
C GLY A 121 -7.69 -4.35 2.48
N TRP A 122 -6.45 -4.33 1.97
CA TRP A 122 -5.50 -5.41 2.25
C TRP A 122 -5.22 -5.56 3.76
N PRO A 123 -5.20 -6.78 4.32
CA PRO A 123 -5.43 -8.10 3.72
C PRO A 123 -6.85 -8.64 3.96
N ILE A 124 -7.82 -7.78 4.23
CA ILE A 124 -9.22 -8.19 4.47
C ILE A 124 -9.94 -8.43 3.14
N SER A 125 -9.75 -7.52 2.17
CA SER A 125 -10.23 -7.66 0.80
C SER A 125 -9.08 -7.61 -0.21
N SER A 126 -9.25 -8.29 -1.34
CA SER A 126 -8.35 -8.28 -2.49
C SER A 126 -9.00 -8.97 -3.68
N VAL A 127 -8.72 -8.49 -4.88
CA VAL A 127 -9.13 -9.19 -6.12
C VAL A 127 -8.38 -10.50 -6.32
N GLY A 128 -7.17 -10.63 -5.76
CA GLY A 128 -6.34 -11.83 -5.87
C GLY A 128 -6.63 -12.90 -4.83
N GLU A 129 -5.82 -13.95 -4.86
CA GLU A 129 -5.91 -15.12 -3.97
C GLU A 129 -4.65 -15.27 -3.13
N HIS A 130 -4.72 -16.06 -2.06
CA HIS A 130 -3.51 -16.51 -1.38
C HIS A 130 -2.69 -17.41 -2.29
N TYR A 131 -1.36 -17.28 -2.24
CA TYR A 131 -0.49 -18.21 -2.94
C TYR A 131 -0.71 -19.64 -2.42
N PRO A 132 -0.76 -20.65 -3.31
CA PRO A 132 -0.97 -22.05 -2.90
C PRO A 132 0.00 -22.56 -1.85
N SER A 133 1.28 -22.12 -1.91
CA SER A 133 2.28 -22.45 -0.91
C SER A 133 1.92 -21.91 0.48
N VAL A 134 1.39 -20.69 0.56
CA VAL A 134 0.95 -20.06 1.82
C VAL A 134 -0.22 -20.83 2.41
N VAL A 135 -1.21 -21.17 1.60
CA VAL A 135 -2.38 -21.97 2.03
C VAL A 135 -1.96 -23.36 2.53
N LYS A 136 -1.01 -24.00 1.82
CA LYS A 136 -0.47 -25.31 2.21
C LYS A 136 0.18 -25.29 3.61
N HIS A 137 0.93 -24.23 3.92
CA HIS A 137 1.63 -24.10 5.21
C HIS A 137 0.72 -23.56 6.32
N ASN A 138 -0.32 -22.80 5.98
CA ASN A 138 -1.28 -22.26 6.92
C ASN A 138 -2.71 -22.41 6.39
N PRO A 139 -3.38 -23.57 6.60
CA PRO A 139 -4.74 -23.81 6.11
C PRO A 139 -5.78 -22.82 6.67
N ASN A 140 -5.49 -22.20 7.81
CA ASN A 140 -6.40 -21.24 8.45
C ASN A 140 -6.22 -19.81 7.96
N ILE A 141 -5.37 -19.56 6.96
CA ILE A 141 -5.04 -18.22 6.48
C ILE A 141 -6.28 -17.43 6.03
N TYR A 142 -7.26 -18.10 5.39
CA TYR A 142 -8.52 -17.48 4.97
C TYR A 142 -9.40 -17.04 6.13
N LYS A 143 -9.30 -17.69 7.29
CA LYS A 143 -10.03 -17.27 8.49
C LYS A 143 -9.46 -15.96 9.04
N LYS A 144 -8.13 -15.82 9.00
CA LYS A 144 -7.43 -14.62 9.49
C LYS A 144 -7.47 -13.49 8.46
N TYR A 145 -7.32 -13.82 7.18
CA TYR A 145 -7.24 -12.87 6.05
C TYR A 145 -8.12 -13.39 4.90
N PRO A 146 -9.41 -13.03 4.87
CA PRO A 146 -10.38 -13.66 3.98
C PRO A 146 -10.23 -13.32 2.50
N LEU A 147 -9.58 -12.20 2.16
CA LEU A 147 -9.44 -11.69 0.79
C LEU A 147 -10.80 -11.61 0.08
N TYR A 148 -11.75 -10.94 0.69
CA TYR A 148 -13.07 -10.69 0.08
C TYR A 148 -12.92 -9.99 -1.26
N LYS A 149 -13.71 -10.42 -2.26
CA LYS A 149 -13.57 -9.98 -3.66
C LYS A 149 -14.15 -8.61 -3.95
N SER A 150 -14.99 -8.08 -3.08
CA SER A 150 -15.54 -6.73 -3.19
C SER A 150 -15.00 -5.87 -2.05
N HIS A 151 -14.24 -4.85 -2.37
CA HIS A 151 -13.74 -3.90 -1.38
C HIS A 151 -14.88 -3.08 -0.78
N ILE A 152 -15.76 -2.54 -1.62
CA ILE A 152 -16.84 -1.66 -1.20
C ILE A 152 -17.83 -2.34 -0.25
N ASN A 153 -18.12 -3.64 -0.44
CA ASN A 153 -19.04 -4.36 0.44
C ASN A 153 -18.49 -4.53 1.87
N TYR A 154 -17.21 -4.30 2.06
CA TYR A 154 -16.52 -4.37 3.36
C TYR A 154 -16.00 -3.01 3.83
N GLY A 155 -16.46 -1.93 3.21
CA GLY A 155 -16.15 -0.56 3.62
C GLY A 155 -14.80 -0.02 3.15
N PHE A 156 -14.21 -0.66 2.13
CA PHE A 156 -12.94 -0.25 1.54
C PHE A 156 -13.12 0.38 0.16
N ILE A 157 -12.08 1.02 -0.37
CA ILE A 157 -12.10 1.67 -1.68
C ILE A 157 -11.81 0.62 -2.75
N GLU A 158 -12.67 0.57 -3.77
CA GLU A 158 -12.48 -0.31 -4.93
C GLU A 158 -11.35 0.22 -5.84
N PRO A 159 -10.52 -0.68 -6.40
CA PRO A 159 -9.58 -0.28 -7.45
C PRO A 159 -10.33 0.17 -8.71
N ILE A 160 -9.79 1.17 -9.41
CA ILE A 160 -10.33 1.60 -10.72
C ILE A 160 -10.03 0.58 -11.81
N LYS A 161 -9.02 -0.26 -11.61
CA LYS A 161 -8.67 -1.37 -12.48
C LYS A 161 -7.96 -2.46 -11.70
N SER A 162 -8.29 -3.71 -12.00
CA SER A 162 -7.58 -4.88 -11.50
C SER A 162 -7.13 -5.78 -12.65
N PHE A 163 -6.12 -6.62 -12.38
CA PHE A 163 -5.54 -7.54 -13.37
C PHE A 163 -5.51 -8.97 -12.81
N THR A 164 -6.25 -9.85 -13.47
CA THR A 164 -6.25 -11.29 -13.19
C THR A 164 -6.11 -12.03 -14.55
N PRO A 165 -4.98 -12.69 -14.78
CA PRO A 165 -3.81 -12.86 -13.88
C PRO A 165 -3.04 -11.56 -13.63
N SER A 166 -2.22 -11.54 -12.57
CA SER A 166 -1.28 -10.46 -12.29
C SER A 166 -0.32 -10.22 -13.44
N ILE A 167 0.00 -8.97 -13.71
CA ILE A 167 0.93 -8.54 -14.77
C ILE A 167 2.28 -8.09 -14.22
N GLY A 168 2.48 -8.14 -12.89
CA GLY A 168 3.67 -7.64 -12.24
C GLY A 168 3.78 -6.12 -12.31
N ILE A 169 2.65 -5.42 -12.11
CA ILE A 169 2.56 -3.97 -12.24
C ILE A 169 3.54 -3.27 -11.29
N SER A 170 4.25 -2.27 -11.80
CA SER A 170 5.27 -1.55 -11.03
C SER A 170 5.05 -0.04 -11.15
N GLU A 171 5.73 0.61 -12.06
CA GLU A 171 5.66 2.05 -12.28
C GLU A 171 4.43 2.44 -13.11
N ILE A 172 3.98 3.68 -12.93
CA ILE A 172 2.99 4.33 -13.79
C ILE A 172 3.47 5.72 -14.19
N ILE A 173 3.37 6.05 -15.46
CA ILE A 173 3.76 7.34 -16.01
C ILE A 173 2.73 7.83 -17.02
N LYS A 174 2.63 9.15 -17.17
CA LYS A 174 1.88 9.77 -18.26
C LYS A 174 2.70 9.70 -19.55
N ILE A 175 2.11 9.16 -20.59
CA ILE A 175 2.68 9.23 -21.93
C ILE A 175 2.17 10.52 -22.59
N GLY A 176 3.08 11.35 -23.07
CA GLY A 176 2.72 12.56 -23.83
C GLY A 176 1.98 12.18 -25.13
N LYS A 177 1.10 13.09 -25.59
CA LYS A 177 0.52 13.01 -26.94
C LYS A 177 1.56 13.40 -27.96
#